data_a7fab3e71dd6efa738372adcce14f697
#
_entry.id   a7fab3e71dd6efa738372adcce14f697
#
_cell.length_a   1.000
_cell.length_b   1.000
_cell.length_c   1.000
_cell.angle_alpha   90.00
_cell.angle_beta   90.00
_cell.angle_gamma   90.00
#
_symmetry.space_group_name_H-M   'P 1'
#
loop_
_entity.id
_entity.type
_entity.pdbx_description
1 polymer ?
#
loop_
_entity_poly.entity_id
_entity_poly.type
_entity_poly.pdbx_seq_one_letter_code
_entity_poly.pdbx_strand_id
1 'polypeptide(L)'
;QTRMGVVSSTEKRHYRIMKLTMQLYHDNFQNFKCYNIPKAQLVIADIPYNLGNYAYASNPEWYVGGDNRNGEGEKAGKAFFNTDGRFKIPEYMHFCSRLLKKEPKEKGQAPAMIVFCAYSQDQMLIDYGKKYGFMHSYPIFFIKHFSAQVLKANMKIVGATEHAIVLYRDKLPKFNNGGRMVFDWFEWQKDNPKRYPKIHPTQKPVAMLKRLIEIFTDEGDVVIDPCAGSGTTLRAAYELGRNAYGFEVDKKFYEAAQEKMLKPAWE
;
A
#
# COMPACT_ATOMS: atom_id res chain seq x y z
N GLN A 1 52.51 -41.99 16.93
CA GLN A 1 51.09 -42.43 16.90
C GLN A 1 50.22 -41.24 16.59
N THR A 2 49.77 -41.20 15.34
CA THR A 2 48.95 -40.15 14.73
C THR A 2 47.49 -40.44 15.04
N ARG A 3 46.78 -39.54 15.72
CA ARG A 3 45.33 -39.62 15.86
C ARG A 3 44.69 -38.76 14.77
N MET A 4 44.02 -39.43 13.85
CA MET A 4 43.08 -38.81 12.90
C MET A 4 41.89 -38.28 13.65
N GLY A 5 41.67 -36.98 13.53
CA GLY A 5 40.42 -36.34 13.93
C GLY A 5 39.35 -36.55 12.88
N VAL A 6 38.22 -37.10 13.29
CA VAL A 6 37.02 -37.30 12.48
C VAL A 6 36.40 -35.94 12.18
N VAL A 7 36.33 -35.58 10.91
CA VAL A 7 35.60 -34.39 10.43
C VAL A 7 34.11 -34.70 10.48
N SER A 8 33.40 -33.95 11.32
CA SER A 8 31.97 -34.01 11.51
C SER A 8 31.22 -33.61 10.25
N SER A 9 30.21 -34.35 9.96
CA SER A 9 29.27 -34.26 8.85
C SER A 9 28.69 -32.87 8.69
N THR A 10 28.87 -32.31 7.50
CA THR A 10 28.20 -31.13 7.00
C THR A 10 26.68 -31.29 7.06
N GLU A 11 26.04 -30.55 7.95
CA GLU A 11 24.59 -30.31 7.91
C GLU A 11 24.22 -29.63 6.58
N LYS A 12 23.69 -30.41 5.65
CA LYS A 12 23.02 -29.91 4.46
C LYS A 12 21.73 -29.22 4.92
N ARG A 13 21.75 -27.90 5.17
CA ARG A 13 20.54 -27.09 5.29
C ARG A 13 19.78 -27.26 3.99
N HIS A 14 18.70 -28.01 4.01
CA HIS A 14 17.72 -28.05 2.95
C HIS A 14 17.04 -26.66 2.91
N TYR A 15 17.54 -25.77 2.09
CA TYR A 15 16.80 -24.57 1.70
C TYR A 15 15.55 -25.04 0.93
N ARG A 16 14.44 -25.17 1.64
CA ARG A 16 13.13 -25.32 1.03
C ARG A 16 12.88 -24.02 0.29
N ILE A 17 13.05 -24.02 -1.04
CA ILE A 17 12.65 -22.89 -1.88
C ILE A 17 11.16 -22.73 -1.65
N MET A 18 10.78 -21.77 -0.82
CA MET A 18 9.38 -21.42 -0.63
C MET A 18 8.90 -20.79 -1.93
N LYS A 19 7.97 -21.45 -2.60
CA LYS A 19 7.34 -20.92 -3.79
C LYS A 19 6.48 -19.74 -3.36
N LEU A 20 6.96 -18.52 -3.62
CA LEU A 20 6.22 -17.30 -3.35
C LEU A 20 5.03 -17.18 -4.29
N THR A 21 3.96 -16.59 -3.79
CA THR A 21 2.75 -16.32 -4.54
C THR A 21 2.59 -14.82 -4.73
N MET A 22 2.30 -14.40 -5.96
CA MET A 22 1.86 -13.04 -6.28
C MET A 22 0.62 -13.16 -7.15
N GLN A 23 -0.53 -12.76 -6.61
CA GLN A 23 -1.83 -12.95 -7.25
C GLN A 23 -2.65 -11.67 -7.23
N LEU A 24 -2.98 -11.15 -8.38
CA LEU A 24 -3.92 -10.04 -8.57
C LEU A 24 -5.23 -10.61 -9.14
N TYR A 25 -6.36 -10.26 -8.53
CA TYR A 25 -7.69 -10.65 -8.95
C TYR A 25 -8.39 -9.47 -9.65
N HIS A 26 -8.96 -9.73 -10.83
CA HIS A 26 -9.84 -8.77 -11.48
C HIS A 26 -11.23 -8.87 -10.86
N ASP A 27 -11.40 -8.30 -9.69
CA ASP A 27 -12.65 -8.36 -8.94
C ASP A 27 -12.68 -7.29 -7.85
N ASN A 28 -13.85 -7.11 -7.21
CA ASN A 28 -13.98 -6.30 -6.02
C ASN A 28 -13.54 -7.11 -4.79
N PHE A 29 -12.76 -6.48 -3.90
CA PHE A 29 -12.32 -7.09 -2.64
C PHE A 29 -13.49 -7.61 -1.77
N GLN A 30 -14.71 -7.10 -1.94
CA GLN A 30 -15.91 -7.58 -1.27
C GLN A 30 -16.20 -9.05 -1.56
N ASN A 31 -15.76 -9.56 -2.70
CA ASN A 31 -15.89 -10.94 -3.13
C ASN A 31 -14.78 -11.87 -2.59
N PHE A 32 -13.97 -11.39 -1.63
CA PHE A 32 -12.80 -12.12 -1.11
C PHE A 32 -13.08 -13.55 -0.66
N LYS A 33 -14.32 -13.85 -0.27
CA LYS A 33 -14.73 -15.20 0.15
C LYS A 33 -14.72 -16.24 -0.99
N CYS A 34 -14.74 -15.77 -2.25
CA CYS A 34 -14.63 -16.63 -3.43
C CYS A 34 -13.20 -17.10 -3.69
N TYR A 35 -12.23 -16.54 -2.96
CA TYR A 35 -10.81 -16.78 -3.16
C TYR A 35 -10.17 -17.39 -1.92
N ASN A 36 -9.24 -18.33 -2.14
CA ASN A 36 -8.51 -18.95 -1.05
C ASN A 36 -7.27 -18.12 -0.66
N ILE A 37 -7.51 -16.97 0.00
CA ILE A 37 -6.46 -16.05 0.40
C ILE A 37 -6.03 -16.36 1.85
N PRO A 38 -4.72 -16.61 2.09
CA PRO A 38 -4.21 -16.80 3.44
C PRO A 38 -4.35 -15.53 4.29
N LYS A 39 -4.32 -15.69 5.61
CA LYS A 39 -4.35 -14.55 6.54
C LYS A 39 -3.12 -13.69 6.41
N ALA A 40 -3.30 -12.39 6.31
CA ALA A 40 -2.25 -11.40 6.13
C ALA A 40 -1.60 -10.97 7.44
N GLN A 41 -0.31 -10.72 7.38
CA GLN A 41 0.43 -9.98 8.40
C GLN A 41 0.20 -8.48 8.22
N LEU A 42 0.05 -8.03 6.97
CA LEU A 42 -0.11 -6.63 6.64
C LEU A 42 -1.16 -6.46 5.53
N VAL A 43 -2.08 -5.52 5.71
CA VAL A 43 -2.90 -4.96 4.62
C VAL A 43 -2.40 -3.56 4.33
N ILE A 44 -2.04 -3.28 3.08
CA ILE A 44 -1.72 -1.91 2.61
C ILE A 44 -2.74 -1.55 1.54
N ALA A 45 -3.40 -0.41 1.67
CA ALA A 45 -4.38 0.06 0.72
C ALA A 45 -4.25 1.54 0.44
N ASP A 46 -4.27 1.90 -0.83
CA ASP A 46 -4.53 3.27 -1.28
C ASP A 46 -6.02 3.36 -1.62
N ILE A 47 -6.85 3.70 -0.63
CA ILE A 47 -8.29 3.69 -0.82
C ILE A 47 -8.73 4.88 -1.68
N PRO A 48 -9.86 4.79 -2.39
CA PRO A 48 -10.43 5.92 -3.10
C PRO A 48 -10.64 7.12 -2.18
N TYR A 49 -10.06 8.27 -2.55
CA TYR A 49 -10.15 9.50 -1.74
C TYR A 49 -11.52 10.15 -1.83
N ASN A 50 -12.35 9.71 -2.77
CA ASN A 50 -13.72 10.19 -2.99
C ASN A 50 -13.83 11.72 -3.09
N LEU A 51 -12.85 12.35 -3.73
CA LEU A 51 -12.78 13.80 -3.89
C LEU A 51 -13.78 14.34 -4.91
N GLY A 52 -14.47 13.47 -5.65
CA GLY A 52 -15.40 13.85 -6.68
C GLY A 52 -14.77 14.78 -7.73
N ASN A 53 -15.50 15.83 -8.10
CA ASN A 53 -15.05 16.81 -9.08
C ASN A 53 -13.92 17.73 -8.58
N TYR A 54 -13.54 17.65 -7.31
CA TYR A 54 -12.43 18.40 -6.72
C TYR A 54 -11.08 17.69 -6.86
N ALA A 55 -11.04 16.50 -7.47
CA ALA A 55 -9.82 15.72 -7.66
C ALA A 55 -8.76 16.46 -8.49
N TYR A 56 -9.20 17.31 -9.41
CA TYR A 56 -8.33 18.19 -10.21
C TYR A 56 -8.67 19.64 -9.94
N ALA A 57 -7.65 20.46 -9.77
CA ALA A 57 -7.86 21.89 -9.69
C ALA A 57 -8.47 22.42 -11.00
N SER A 58 -9.56 23.14 -10.89
CA SER A 58 -10.43 23.49 -12.02
C SER A 58 -10.42 24.98 -12.39
N ASN A 59 -9.70 25.83 -11.64
CA ASN A 59 -9.67 27.26 -11.95
C ASN A 59 -8.33 27.67 -12.58
N PRO A 60 -8.32 28.15 -13.85
CA PRO A 60 -7.11 28.57 -14.54
C PRO A 60 -6.38 29.75 -13.87
N GLU A 61 -7.07 30.60 -13.13
CA GLU A 61 -6.46 31.70 -12.38
C GLU A 61 -5.45 31.22 -11.31
N TRP A 62 -5.51 29.94 -10.96
CA TRP A 62 -4.63 29.33 -9.97
C TRP A 62 -3.26 28.94 -10.53
N TYR A 63 -3.11 28.89 -11.84
CA TYR A 63 -1.91 28.45 -12.54
C TYR A 63 -1.15 29.59 -13.20
N VAL A 64 -0.66 30.52 -12.39
CA VAL A 64 0.21 31.58 -12.89
C VAL A 64 1.62 30.99 -13.08
N GLY A 65 1.95 30.64 -14.32
CA GLY A 65 3.29 30.22 -14.70
C GLY A 65 3.57 28.73 -14.78
N GLY A 66 2.56 27.85 -14.61
CA GLY A 66 2.67 26.39 -14.81
C GLY A 66 2.29 25.91 -16.23
N ASP A 67 2.26 24.61 -16.43
CA ASP A 67 1.95 23.98 -17.72
C ASP A 67 0.53 24.26 -18.24
N ASN A 68 -0.36 24.81 -17.41
CA ASN A 68 -1.75 25.14 -17.72
C ASN A 68 -2.00 26.66 -17.89
N ARG A 69 -1.05 27.38 -18.47
CA ARG A 69 -1.15 28.84 -18.70
C ARG A 69 -2.40 29.28 -19.48
N ASN A 70 -2.97 28.40 -20.27
CA ASN A 70 -4.02 28.73 -21.24
C ASN A 70 -5.41 28.22 -20.83
N GLY A 71 -5.63 27.82 -19.58
CA GLY A 71 -6.94 27.40 -19.11
C GLY A 71 -6.95 26.06 -18.37
N GLU A 72 -8.17 25.56 -18.13
CA GLU A 72 -8.40 24.27 -17.47
C GLU A 72 -7.93 23.13 -18.33
N GLY A 73 -7.18 22.20 -17.74
CA GLY A 73 -6.85 20.95 -18.42
C GLY A 73 -8.14 20.15 -18.72
N GLU A 74 -8.10 19.27 -19.71
CA GLU A 74 -9.23 18.41 -20.10
C GLU A 74 -9.85 17.59 -18.95
N LYS A 75 -9.10 17.42 -17.86
CA LYS A 75 -9.50 16.68 -16.65
C LYS A 75 -10.10 17.56 -15.56
N ALA A 76 -10.04 18.88 -15.69
CA ALA A 76 -10.60 19.80 -14.72
C ALA A 76 -12.11 19.56 -14.54
N GLY A 77 -12.58 19.60 -13.31
CA GLY A 77 -13.98 19.34 -12.98
C GLY A 77 -14.44 17.88 -13.13
N LYS A 78 -13.53 16.93 -13.42
CA LYS A 78 -13.84 15.50 -13.52
C LYS A 78 -13.33 14.74 -12.30
N ALA A 79 -14.08 13.74 -11.86
CA ALA A 79 -13.60 12.77 -10.87
C ALA A 79 -12.42 11.93 -11.43
N PHE A 80 -11.50 11.50 -10.56
CA PHE A 80 -10.41 10.64 -10.98
C PHE A 80 -10.90 9.31 -11.54
N PHE A 81 -11.87 8.72 -10.85
CA PHE A 81 -12.41 7.40 -11.19
C PHE A 81 -13.91 7.34 -11.00
N ASN A 82 -14.62 6.70 -11.91
CA ASN A 82 -16.07 6.47 -11.80
C ASN A 82 -16.42 5.46 -10.68
N THR A 83 -15.43 4.73 -10.16
CA THR A 83 -15.58 3.69 -9.14
C THR A 83 -15.46 4.22 -7.72
N ASP A 84 -14.94 5.44 -7.51
CA ASP A 84 -14.68 6.01 -6.19
C ASP A 84 -15.92 6.07 -5.30
N GLY A 85 -17.07 6.41 -5.84
CA GLY A 85 -18.34 6.47 -5.10
C GLY A 85 -18.89 5.12 -4.63
N ARG A 86 -18.33 4.00 -5.08
CA ARG A 86 -18.75 2.65 -4.70
C ARG A 86 -17.94 2.07 -3.54
N PHE A 87 -16.81 2.69 -3.19
CA PHE A 87 -15.99 2.24 -2.07
C PHE A 87 -16.65 2.61 -0.75
N LYS A 88 -16.79 1.61 0.14
CA LYS A 88 -17.39 1.80 1.46
C LYS A 88 -16.43 1.38 2.56
N ILE A 89 -16.06 2.31 3.41
CA ILE A 89 -15.15 2.08 4.54
C ILE A 89 -15.61 0.94 5.46
N PRO A 90 -16.90 0.77 5.81
CA PRO A 90 -17.34 -0.36 6.62
C PRO A 90 -17.04 -1.73 5.99
N GLU A 91 -17.23 -1.85 4.67
CA GLU A 91 -16.96 -3.11 3.95
C GLU A 91 -15.46 -3.38 3.87
N TYR A 92 -14.65 -2.34 3.70
CA TYR A 92 -13.19 -2.42 3.79
C TYR A 92 -12.74 -2.89 5.18
N MET A 93 -13.28 -2.30 6.26
CA MET A 93 -12.96 -2.72 7.62
C MET A 93 -13.39 -4.16 7.90
N HIS A 94 -14.56 -4.58 7.37
CA HIS A 94 -14.99 -5.98 7.44
C HIS A 94 -13.96 -6.89 6.75
N PHE A 95 -13.57 -6.59 5.52
CA PHE A 95 -12.53 -7.31 4.78
C PHE A 95 -11.25 -7.45 5.61
N CYS A 96 -10.71 -6.34 6.11
CA CYS A 96 -9.48 -6.33 6.91
C CYS A 96 -9.62 -7.17 8.19
N SER A 97 -10.75 -7.04 8.90
CA SER A 97 -11.01 -7.80 10.12
C SER A 97 -11.03 -9.32 9.88
N ARG A 98 -11.49 -9.72 8.69
CA ARG A 98 -11.57 -11.14 8.29
C ARG A 98 -10.26 -11.69 7.76
N LEU A 99 -9.45 -10.90 7.07
CA LEU A 99 -8.24 -11.38 6.41
C LEU A 99 -6.95 -11.15 7.19
N LEU A 100 -6.89 -10.22 8.13
CA LEU A 100 -5.74 -10.11 9.01
C LEU A 100 -5.61 -11.33 9.93
N LYS A 101 -4.37 -11.75 10.20
CA LYS A 101 -4.04 -12.78 11.20
C LYS A 101 -4.67 -12.43 12.56
N LYS A 102 -4.92 -13.42 13.37
CA LYS A 102 -5.21 -13.21 14.80
C LYS A 102 -3.96 -12.68 15.49
N GLU A 103 -4.13 -11.92 16.55
CA GLU A 103 -3.01 -11.45 17.35
C GLU A 103 -2.31 -12.64 18.03
N PRO A 104 -0.99 -12.76 17.87
CA PRO A 104 -0.22 -13.81 18.51
C PRO A 104 -0.10 -13.54 20.03
N LYS A 105 0.34 -14.55 20.78
CA LYS A 105 0.65 -14.37 22.21
C LYS A 105 1.84 -13.45 22.43
N GLU A 106 2.81 -13.52 21.55
CA GLU A 106 4.04 -12.74 21.58
C GLU A 106 3.76 -11.25 21.30
N LYS A 107 4.40 -10.38 22.09
CA LYS A 107 4.31 -8.92 21.92
C LYS A 107 5.11 -8.48 20.68
N GLY A 108 4.65 -7.42 20.03
CA GLY A 108 5.36 -6.85 18.86
C GLY A 108 5.37 -7.76 17.64
N GLN A 109 4.39 -8.66 17.51
CA GLN A 109 4.22 -9.57 16.38
C GLN A 109 2.82 -9.50 15.76
N ALA A 110 1.98 -8.58 16.23
CA ALA A 110 0.62 -8.46 15.73
C ALA A 110 0.58 -7.98 14.28
N PRO A 111 -0.50 -8.33 13.53
CA PRO A 111 -0.73 -7.77 12.21
C PRO A 111 -1.21 -6.32 12.29
N ALA A 112 -1.02 -5.59 11.20
CA ALA A 112 -1.50 -4.20 11.06
C ALA A 112 -2.10 -3.95 9.68
N MET A 113 -2.75 -2.81 9.54
CA MET A 113 -3.11 -2.23 8.25
C MET A 113 -2.58 -0.81 8.13
N ILE A 114 -2.20 -0.45 6.91
CA ILE A 114 -1.74 0.88 6.51
C ILE A 114 -2.70 1.37 5.42
N VAL A 115 -3.38 2.47 5.66
CA VAL A 115 -4.42 2.98 4.77
C VAL A 115 -4.05 4.38 4.32
N PHE A 116 -3.68 4.54 3.06
CA PHE A 116 -3.58 5.86 2.44
C PHE A 116 -4.97 6.37 2.17
N CYS A 117 -5.26 7.58 2.58
CA CYS A 117 -6.59 8.18 2.53
C CYS A 117 -6.53 9.70 2.40
N ALA A 118 -7.65 10.32 2.07
CA ALA A 118 -7.79 11.77 2.15
C ALA A 118 -7.97 12.18 3.62
N TYR A 119 -7.44 13.35 3.99
CA TYR A 119 -7.58 13.93 5.34
C TYR A 119 -9.03 13.92 5.87
N SER A 120 -10.00 14.15 4.98
CA SER A 120 -11.43 14.11 5.34
C SER A 120 -11.96 12.71 5.70
N GLN A 121 -11.20 11.65 5.43
CA GLN A 121 -11.57 10.26 5.73
C GLN A 121 -10.96 9.74 7.03
N ASP A 122 -9.99 10.44 7.62
CA ASP A 122 -9.23 9.98 8.79
C ASP A 122 -10.14 9.57 9.95
N GLN A 123 -11.02 10.49 10.38
CA GLN A 123 -11.91 10.23 11.51
C GLN A 123 -12.85 9.05 11.22
N MET A 124 -13.36 8.94 10.00
CA MET A 124 -14.24 7.85 9.60
C MET A 124 -13.50 6.50 9.63
N LEU A 125 -12.25 6.46 9.15
CA LEU A 125 -11.41 5.25 9.22
C LEU A 125 -11.16 4.81 10.67
N ILE A 126 -10.84 5.76 11.56
CA ILE A 126 -10.60 5.49 12.98
C ILE A 126 -11.88 4.96 13.66
N ASP A 127 -13.01 5.61 13.42
CA ASP A 127 -14.28 5.25 14.06
C ASP A 127 -14.79 3.88 13.59
N TYR A 128 -14.74 3.61 12.29
CA TYR A 128 -15.07 2.28 11.78
C TYR A 128 -14.02 1.24 12.18
N GLY A 129 -12.73 1.61 12.24
CA GLY A 129 -11.68 0.76 12.75
C GLY A 129 -12.02 0.22 14.14
N LYS A 130 -12.38 1.10 15.07
CA LYS A 130 -12.79 0.74 16.43
C LYS A 130 -13.98 -0.22 16.45
N LYS A 131 -15.01 0.00 15.61
CA LYS A 131 -16.18 -0.90 15.49
C LYS A 131 -15.80 -2.32 15.05
N TYR A 132 -14.69 -2.48 14.32
CA TYR A 132 -14.16 -3.77 13.87
C TYR A 132 -12.99 -4.30 14.70
N GLY A 133 -12.74 -3.68 15.87
CA GLY A 133 -11.76 -4.13 16.85
C GLY A 133 -10.34 -3.61 16.63
N PHE A 134 -10.14 -2.61 15.76
CA PHE A 134 -8.87 -1.91 15.60
C PHE A 134 -8.85 -0.69 16.51
N MET A 135 -8.40 -0.89 17.74
CA MET A 135 -8.54 0.09 18.83
C MET A 135 -7.51 1.20 18.78
N HIS A 136 -6.39 0.95 18.11
CA HIS A 136 -5.26 1.87 18.07
C HIS A 136 -4.96 2.33 16.65
N SER A 137 -4.56 3.60 16.53
CA SER A 137 -4.15 4.19 15.25
C SER A 137 -3.11 5.30 15.47
N TYR A 138 -2.27 5.51 14.46
CA TYR A 138 -1.40 6.67 14.36
C TYR A 138 -1.15 7.00 12.87
N PRO A 139 -0.90 8.28 12.53
CA PRO A 139 -0.57 8.68 11.17
C PRO A 139 0.91 8.42 10.87
N ILE A 140 1.21 8.19 9.61
CA ILE A 140 2.53 8.28 9.01
C ILE A 140 2.47 9.19 7.79
N PHE A 141 3.54 9.95 7.56
CA PHE A 141 3.57 10.99 6.53
C PHE A 141 4.60 10.68 5.46
N PHE A 142 4.33 11.13 4.24
CA PHE A 142 5.22 10.98 3.10
C PHE A 142 5.51 12.35 2.50
N ILE A 143 6.78 12.75 2.55
CA ILE A 143 7.23 14.08 2.14
C ILE A 143 7.67 14.04 0.68
N LYS A 144 7.08 14.89 -0.15
CA LYS A 144 7.42 15.06 -1.56
C LYS A 144 8.29 16.31 -1.74
N HIS A 145 9.38 16.19 -2.45
CA HIS A 145 10.21 17.34 -2.83
C HIS A 145 9.72 18.00 -4.13
N PHE A 146 8.44 17.84 -4.45
CA PHE A 146 7.77 18.44 -5.59
C PHE A 146 6.31 18.74 -5.26
N SER A 147 5.76 19.78 -5.87
CA SER A 147 4.34 20.09 -5.74
C SER A 147 3.52 19.11 -6.56
N ALA A 148 2.56 18.45 -5.92
CA ALA A 148 1.66 17.50 -6.58
C ALA A 148 0.23 18.04 -6.69
N GLN A 149 -0.16 18.97 -5.83
CA GLN A 149 -1.53 19.46 -5.77
C GLN A 149 -1.60 20.87 -5.17
N VAL A 150 -2.43 21.70 -5.73
CA VAL A 150 -2.77 22.99 -5.12
C VAL A 150 -3.88 22.77 -4.10
N LEU A 151 -3.61 23.07 -2.82
CA LEU A 151 -4.57 22.89 -1.73
C LEU A 151 -5.48 24.13 -1.59
N LYS A 152 -4.91 25.33 -1.64
CA LYS A 152 -5.61 26.60 -1.58
C LYS A 152 -4.90 27.62 -2.48
N ALA A 153 -5.42 27.83 -3.66
CA ALA A 153 -4.81 28.69 -4.67
C ALA A 153 -4.65 30.14 -4.22
N ASN A 154 -5.71 30.73 -3.67
CA ASN A 154 -5.68 32.12 -3.21
C ASN A 154 -4.66 32.37 -2.10
N MET A 155 -4.33 31.33 -1.30
CA MET A 155 -3.30 31.37 -0.26
C MET A 155 -1.94 30.87 -0.76
N LYS A 156 -1.83 30.44 -2.03
CA LYS A 156 -0.62 29.86 -2.65
C LYS A 156 -0.07 28.64 -1.88
N ILE A 157 -0.95 27.84 -1.27
CA ILE A 157 -0.57 26.62 -0.55
C ILE A 157 -0.63 25.43 -1.50
N VAL A 158 0.47 24.70 -1.59
CA VAL A 158 0.59 23.49 -2.39
C VAL A 158 0.82 22.26 -1.49
N GLY A 159 0.21 21.13 -1.87
CA GLY A 159 0.40 19.87 -1.17
C GLY A 159 1.76 19.24 -1.50
N ALA A 160 2.59 19.09 -0.50
CA ALA A 160 3.88 18.41 -0.59
C ALA A 160 3.93 17.13 0.28
N THR A 161 2.82 16.78 0.92
CA THR A 161 2.73 15.59 1.76
C THR A 161 1.57 14.70 1.35
N GLU A 162 1.73 13.42 1.58
CA GLU A 162 0.64 12.46 1.70
C GLU A 162 0.72 11.83 3.08
N HIS A 163 -0.35 11.19 3.53
CA HIS A 163 -0.34 10.45 4.78
C HIS A 163 -1.06 9.12 4.63
N ALA A 164 -0.81 8.24 5.58
CA ALA A 164 -1.56 7.03 5.78
C ALA A 164 -1.83 6.84 7.28
N ILE A 165 -2.91 6.15 7.60
CA ILE A 165 -3.24 5.76 8.96
C ILE A 165 -2.81 4.30 9.15
N VAL A 166 -1.99 4.05 10.17
CA VAL A 166 -1.72 2.70 10.66
C VAL A 166 -2.79 2.35 11.68
N LEU A 167 -3.48 1.21 11.49
CA LEU A 167 -4.47 0.72 12.46
C LEU A 167 -4.09 -0.70 12.91
N TYR A 168 -4.30 -0.98 14.19
CA TYR A 168 -4.07 -2.30 14.78
C TYR A 168 -5.02 -2.53 15.96
N ARG A 169 -5.12 -3.80 16.41
CA ARG A 169 -6.01 -4.19 17.50
C ARG A 169 -5.44 -3.77 18.87
N ASP A 170 -5.28 -4.71 19.79
CA ASP A 170 -4.80 -4.42 21.14
C ASP A 170 -3.28 -4.54 21.29
N LYS A 171 -2.68 -5.48 20.57
CA LYS A 171 -1.24 -5.76 20.65
C LYS A 171 -0.45 -4.96 19.63
N LEU A 172 0.74 -4.53 20.03
CA LEU A 172 1.67 -3.83 19.17
C LEU A 172 1.98 -4.65 17.92
N PRO A 173 1.90 -4.05 16.74
CA PRO A 173 2.23 -4.71 15.49
C PRO A 173 3.72 -5.04 15.41
N LYS A 174 4.05 -5.96 14.51
CA LYS A 174 5.43 -6.19 14.12
C LYS A 174 6.05 -4.88 13.64
N PHE A 175 7.26 -4.61 14.11
CA PHE A 175 7.98 -3.40 13.76
C PHE A 175 9.49 -3.67 13.68
N ASN A 176 9.95 -4.03 12.49
CA ASN A 176 11.35 -4.40 12.21
C ASN A 176 12.20 -3.15 11.99
N ASN A 177 12.72 -2.57 13.06
CA ASN A 177 13.52 -1.35 13.03
C ASN A 177 14.93 -1.56 13.59
N GLY A 178 15.32 -2.79 13.91
CA GLY A 178 16.61 -3.12 14.53
C GLY A 178 16.80 -2.46 15.90
N GLY A 179 15.70 -2.23 16.63
CA GLY A 179 15.71 -1.56 17.94
C GLY A 179 15.94 -0.05 17.88
N ARG A 180 15.91 0.56 16.69
CA ARG A 180 16.13 2.00 16.52
C ARG A 180 14.80 2.74 16.41
N MET A 181 14.77 3.99 16.84
CA MET A 181 13.64 4.88 16.58
C MET A 181 13.54 5.19 15.10
N VAL A 182 12.32 5.24 14.58
CA VAL A 182 12.01 5.62 13.20
C VAL A 182 11.07 6.82 13.28
N PHE A 183 11.31 7.81 12.44
CA PHE A 183 10.40 8.94 12.33
C PHE A 183 9.05 8.48 11.76
N ASP A 184 8.00 9.20 12.07
CA ASP A 184 6.64 9.00 11.54
C ASP A 184 6.49 9.54 10.10
N TRP A 185 7.59 9.90 9.44
CA TRP A 185 7.60 10.38 8.08
C TRP A 185 8.67 9.68 7.22
N PHE A 186 8.39 9.57 5.93
CA PHE A 186 9.24 8.96 4.92
C PHE A 186 9.37 9.89 3.71
N GLU A 187 10.53 9.87 3.05
CA GLU A 187 10.70 10.58 1.80
C GLU A 187 9.98 9.86 0.66
N TRP A 188 9.26 10.62 -0.15
CA TRP A 188 8.66 10.14 -1.38
C TRP A 188 9.69 10.14 -2.50
N GLN A 189 10.33 9.01 -2.74
CA GLN A 189 11.25 8.83 -3.85
C GLN A 189 10.47 8.35 -5.09
N LYS A 190 10.72 9.00 -6.24
CA LYS A 190 10.13 8.54 -7.51
C LYS A 190 10.77 7.22 -7.94
N ASP A 191 9.97 6.33 -8.48
CA ASP A 191 10.44 5.08 -9.06
C ASP A 191 11.25 5.31 -10.34
N ASN A 192 12.16 4.38 -10.65
CA ASN A 192 12.76 4.30 -11.97
C ASN A 192 11.70 3.79 -12.97
N PRO A 193 11.28 4.60 -13.98
CA PRO A 193 10.20 4.25 -14.87
C PRO A 193 10.53 3.07 -15.82
N LYS A 194 11.81 2.75 -16.01
CA LYS A 194 12.22 1.57 -16.79
C LYS A 194 11.95 0.26 -16.03
N ARG A 195 12.07 0.29 -14.71
CA ARG A 195 11.84 -0.88 -13.85
C ARG A 195 10.40 -0.96 -13.34
N TYR A 196 9.83 0.19 -12.99
CA TYR A 196 8.49 0.32 -12.46
C TYR A 196 7.70 1.35 -13.26
N PRO A 197 7.10 0.96 -14.38
CA PRO A 197 6.40 1.88 -15.26
C PRO A 197 5.20 2.52 -14.56
N LYS A 198 4.93 3.77 -14.91
CA LYS A 198 3.76 4.47 -14.39
C LYS A 198 2.51 4.00 -15.13
N ILE A 199 1.70 3.18 -14.46
CA ILE A 199 0.45 2.60 -14.97
C ILE A 199 -0.75 3.42 -14.50
N HIS A 200 -0.73 3.81 -13.22
CA HIS A 200 -1.84 4.49 -12.56
C HIS A 200 -1.46 5.95 -12.24
N PRO A 201 -2.37 6.92 -12.40
CA PRO A 201 -2.04 8.33 -12.15
C PRO A 201 -1.59 8.63 -10.72
N THR A 202 -2.17 7.95 -9.73
CA THR A 202 -1.85 8.12 -8.29
C THR A 202 -0.95 7.01 -7.74
N GLN A 203 -0.24 6.29 -8.61
CA GLN A 203 0.64 5.18 -8.23
C GLN A 203 1.62 5.54 -7.11
N LYS A 204 1.60 4.74 -6.05
CA LYS A 204 2.58 4.83 -4.95
C LYS A 204 3.93 4.23 -5.37
N PRO A 205 5.06 4.84 -5.00
CA PRO A 205 6.38 4.33 -5.34
C PRO A 205 6.66 2.95 -4.71
N VAL A 206 7.24 2.04 -5.50
CA VAL A 206 7.63 0.70 -5.04
C VAL A 206 8.65 0.76 -3.92
N ALA A 207 9.63 1.67 -4.00
CA ALA A 207 10.66 1.82 -2.96
C ALA A 207 10.05 2.20 -1.59
N MET A 208 9.07 3.09 -1.58
CA MET A 208 8.35 3.50 -0.37
C MET A 208 7.53 2.34 0.20
N LEU A 209 6.80 1.62 -0.66
CA LEU A 209 6.01 0.46 -0.25
C LEU A 209 6.89 -0.66 0.30
N LYS A 210 8.06 -0.90 -0.30
CA LYS A 210 9.05 -1.85 0.23
C LYS A 210 9.45 -1.49 1.66
N ARG A 211 9.76 -0.22 1.91
CA ARG A 211 10.16 0.20 3.25
C ARG A 211 9.06 -0.07 4.29
N LEU A 212 7.81 0.18 3.97
CA LEU A 212 6.68 -0.13 4.85
C LEU A 212 6.54 -1.64 5.06
N ILE A 213 6.62 -2.42 4.00
CA ILE A 213 6.50 -3.88 4.07
C ILE A 213 7.62 -4.50 4.92
N GLU A 214 8.87 -4.05 4.77
CA GLU A 214 10.01 -4.49 5.59
C GLU A 214 9.78 -4.25 7.08
N ILE A 215 9.25 -3.06 7.43
CA ILE A 215 9.01 -2.70 8.83
C ILE A 215 7.94 -3.61 9.46
N PHE A 216 6.85 -3.89 8.75
CA PHE A 216 5.68 -4.54 9.33
C PHE A 216 5.58 -6.05 9.07
N THR A 217 6.51 -6.64 8.31
CA THR A 217 6.47 -8.06 7.93
C THR A 217 7.83 -8.71 7.91
N ASP A 218 7.85 -10.05 7.94
CA ASP A 218 9.02 -10.88 7.66
C ASP A 218 8.89 -11.58 6.31
N GLU A 219 9.99 -12.17 5.82
CA GLU A 219 9.97 -13.03 4.64
C GLU A 219 8.97 -14.19 4.83
N GLY A 220 8.23 -14.50 3.77
CA GLY A 220 7.16 -15.50 3.78
C GLY A 220 5.83 -15.02 4.32
N ASP A 221 5.76 -13.87 4.98
CA ASP A 221 4.49 -13.29 5.41
C ASP A 221 3.59 -12.96 4.21
N VAL A 222 2.31 -12.77 4.49
CA VAL A 222 1.30 -12.39 3.49
C VAL A 222 0.99 -10.91 3.59
N VAL A 223 1.07 -10.22 2.45
CA VAL A 223 0.66 -8.83 2.26
C VAL A 223 -0.55 -8.80 1.33
N ILE A 224 -1.58 -8.03 1.68
CA ILE A 224 -2.79 -7.88 0.85
C ILE A 224 -3.03 -6.41 0.52
N ASP A 225 -3.39 -6.15 -0.74
CA ASP A 225 -3.83 -4.84 -1.22
C ASP A 225 -5.22 -4.95 -1.85
N PRO A 226 -6.29 -4.53 -1.17
CA PRO A 226 -7.66 -4.59 -1.71
C PRO A 226 -7.97 -3.53 -2.78
N CYS A 227 -7.06 -2.57 -3.03
CA CYS A 227 -7.20 -1.49 -4.01
C CYS A 227 -5.92 -1.37 -4.83
N ALA A 228 -5.52 -2.46 -5.49
CA ALA A 228 -4.15 -2.65 -5.98
C ALA A 228 -3.73 -1.71 -7.12
N GLY A 229 -4.69 -1.17 -7.89
CA GLY A 229 -4.41 -0.24 -8.97
C GLY A 229 -3.36 -0.75 -9.94
N SER A 230 -2.16 -0.18 -9.86
CA SER A 230 -1.01 -0.57 -10.69
C SER A 230 -0.28 -1.84 -10.22
N GLY A 231 -0.66 -2.43 -9.08
CA GLY A 231 0.00 -3.61 -8.52
C GLY A 231 1.35 -3.35 -7.84
N THR A 232 1.70 -2.10 -7.56
CA THR A 232 3.01 -1.75 -6.95
C THR A 232 3.20 -2.36 -5.57
N THR A 233 2.14 -2.47 -4.76
CA THR A 233 2.19 -3.15 -3.46
C THR A 233 2.55 -4.63 -3.62
N LEU A 234 1.92 -5.31 -4.59
CA LEU A 234 2.19 -6.73 -4.85
C LEU A 234 3.63 -6.93 -5.33
N ARG A 235 4.08 -6.09 -6.25
CA ARG A 235 5.45 -6.08 -6.75
C ARG A 235 6.44 -5.87 -5.61
N ALA A 236 6.22 -4.87 -4.76
CA ALA A 236 7.08 -4.58 -3.62
C ALA A 236 7.17 -5.76 -2.65
N ALA A 237 6.04 -6.36 -2.30
CA ALA A 237 5.97 -7.51 -1.41
C ALA A 237 6.69 -8.74 -1.98
N TYR A 238 6.46 -9.05 -3.25
CA TYR A 238 7.08 -10.18 -3.93
C TYR A 238 8.60 -10.04 -4.01
N GLU A 239 9.11 -8.88 -4.41
CA GLU A 239 10.56 -8.61 -4.48
C GLU A 239 11.26 -8.67 -3.11
N LEU A 240 10.51 -8.55 -2.03
CA LEU A 240 11.00 -8.71 -0.65
C LEU A 240 10.80 -10.12 -0.08
N GLY A 241 10.37 -11.09 -0.89
CA GLY A 241 10.14 -12.45 -0.43
C GLY A 241 8.85 -12.66 0.38
N ARG A 242 7.83 -11.80 0.18
CA ARG A 242 6.50 -11.93 0.79
C ARG A 242 5.51 -12.49 -0.22
N ASN A 243 4.50 -13.21 0.27
CA ASN A 243 3.36 -13.59 -0.54
C ASN A 243 2.42 -12.39 -0.70
N ALA A 244 1.96 -12.12 -1.91
CA ALA A 244 1.18 -10.93 -2.23
C ALA A 244 -0.15 -11.27 -2.88
N TYR A 245 -1.23 -10.66 -2.41
CA TYR A 245 -2.56 -10.80 -2.99
C TYR A 245 -3.20 -9.42 -3.14
N GLY A 246 -3.96 -9.22 -4.20
CA GLY A 246 -4.62 -7.93 -4.41
C GLY A 246 -5.87 -8.03 -5.25
N PHE A 247 -6.65 -6.95 -5.24
CA PHE A 247 -7.87 -6.79 -6.02
C PHE A 247 -7.82 -5.51 -6.83
N GLU A 248 -8.27 -5.57 -8.06
CA GLU A 248 -8.45 -4.42 -8.93
C GLU A 248 -9.74 -4.57 -9.74
N VAL A 249 -10.64 -3.59 -9.64
CA VAL A 249 -11.95 -3.62 -10.28
C VAL A 249 -11.92 -3.08 -11.71
N ASP A 250 -10.99 -2.17 -12.00
CA ASP A 250 -10.85 -1.59 -13.33
C ASP A 250 -10.04 -2.53 -14.22
N LYS A 251 -10.68 -3.05 -15.28
CA LYS A 251 -10.08 -3.99 -16.22
C LYS A 251 -8.79 -3.44 -16.85
N LYS A 252 -8.77 -2.16 -17.19
CA LYS A 252 -7.62 -1.52 -17.85
C LYS A 252 -6.40 -1.49 -16.91
N PHE A 253 -6.60 -1.12 -15.65
CA PHE A 253 -5.52 -1.13 -14.66
C PHE A 253 -5.10 -2.54 -14.31
N TYR A 254 -6.04 -3.47 -14.17
CA TYR A 254 -5.74 -4.88 -13.94
C TYR A 254 -4.84 -5.46 -15.05
N GLU A 255 -5.23 -5.32 -16.33
CA GLU A 255 -4.46 -5.84 -17.46
C GLU A 255 -3.06 -5.19 -17.55
N ALA A 256 -3.01 -3.87 -17.40
CA ALA A 256 -1.73 -3.15 -17.40
C ALA A 256 -0.82 -3.52 -16.23
N ALA A 257 -1.38 -3.75 -15.03
CA ALA A 257 -0.64 -4.22 -13.88
C ALA A 257 -0.06 -5.62 -14.12
N GLN A 258 -0.86 -6.56 -14.62
CA GLN A 258 -0.40 -7.91 -14.94
C GLN A 258 0.75 -7.89 -15.93
N GLU A 259 0.60 -7.17 -17.05
CA GLU A 259 1.59 -7.18 -18.13
C GLU A 259 2.86 -6.41 -17.77
N LYS A 260 2.73 -5.21 -17.19
CA LYS A 260 3.85 -4.27 -17.08
C LYS A 260 4.49 -4.20 -15.70
N MET A 261 3.73 -4.56 -14.65
CA MET A 261 4.23 -4.47 -13.26
C MET A 261 4.54 -5.85 -12.68
N LEU A 262 3.64 -6.82 -12.83
CA LEU A 262 3.76 -8.10 -12.14
C LEU A 262 4.53 -9.14 -12.94
N LYS A 263 4.23 -9.32 -14.23
CA LYS A 263 4.93 -10.30 -15.09
C LYS A 263 6.46 -10.11 -15.08
N PRO A 264 7.03 -8.89 -15.23
CA PRO A 264 8.48 -8.71 -15.18
C PRO A 264 9.13 -9.03 -13.82
N ALA A 265 8.35 -9.34 -12.79
CA ALA A 265 8.91 -9.79 -11.51
C ALA A 265 9.23 -11.28 -11.48
N TRP A 266 8.65 -12.06 -12.41
CA TRP A 266 8.88 -13.51 -12.53
C TRP A 266 9.95 -13.87 -13.57
N GLU A 267 10.27 -12.93 -14.45
CA GLU A 267 11.32 -13.04 -15.47
C GLU A 267 12.68 -12.53 -14.93
#